data_6031a674c0e12eb8b8283e4eb079fa87
#
_entry.id   6031a674c0e12eb8b8283e4eb079fa87
#
_cell.length_a   1.000
_cell.length_b   1.000
_cell.length_c   1.000
_cell.angle_alpha   90.00
_cell.angle_beta   90.00
_cell.angle_gamma   90.00
#
_symmetry.space_group_name_H-M   'P 1'
#
loop_
_entity.id
_entity.type
_entity.pdbx_description
1 polymer ?
#
loop_
_entity_poly.entity_id
_entity_poly.type
_entity_poly.pdbx_seq_one_letter_code
_entity_poly.pdbx_strand_id
1 'polypeptide(L)'
;MVLGLLTSGLHHEQTYYTEIAKRARLYHNVVAQFTPFSIDSKTDLVSGLIYDTDTGNWIDQTFPIPSYIYDRCHFKEDEEFQQANAIIHSLHKRSSTTFLNNTLINPSDLHNLFLTNKRLSPYVPKIIKGTVQGIFKLLLETRDIIIRPINIHSNENLYRATYKNKTFHIETINEQHHTSTQFKRTDEFISWCKSNIHSFRYMIHPMLQPPNQLSYPIHIRTIMQKNKEQNWKVLGQFIQKSSFPAQFLLSATERSMLHPFSKIKYLLSPTGVQLLKDALHDVVTEVFKTLDQSYSSLFELELSTIMDQKGAIWLMYVNTMPSYEVYTRYNDELAEQIFHGPLKFSRFTP
;
A
#
# COMPACT_ATOMS: atom_id res chain seq x y z
N MET A 1 21.38 -7.91 -19.18
CA MET A 1 21.12 -6.74 -18.29
C MET A 1 20.85 -7.26 -16.87
N VAL A 2 21.20 -6.51 -15.82
CA VAL A 2 20.91 -6.91 -14.42
C VAL A 2 19.77 -6.07 -13.90
N LEU A 3 18.69 -6.75 -13.45
CA LEU A 3 17.62 -6.15 -12.66
C LEU A 3 17.94 -6.36 -11.18
N GLY A 4 18.21 -5.30 -10.46
CA GLY A 4 18.50 -5.32 -9.03
C GLY A 4 17.20 -5.15 -8.22
N LEU A 5 16.91 -6.10 -7.37
CA LEU A 5 15.84 -6.02 -6.38
C LEU A 5 16.43 -5.40 -5.11
N LEU A 6 16.13 -4.14 -4.85
CA LEU A 6 16.57 -3.44 -3.66
C LEU A 6 15.55 -3.69 -2.54
N THR A 7 15.98 -4.35 -1.47
CA THR A 7 15.10 -4.83 -0.40
C THR A 7 15.61 -4.44 0.98
N SER A 8 14.76 -4.38 1.98
CA SER A 8 15.18 -4.14 3.37
C SER A 8 15.89 -5.33 3.99
N GLY A 9 15.70 -6.56 3.48
CA GLY A 9 16.37 -7.77 3.92
C GLY A 9 16.32 -8.86 2.86
N LEU A 10 17.39 -9.68 2.78
CA LEU A 10 17.57 -10.68 1.71
C LEU A 10 16.56 -11.85 1.71
N HIS A 11 15.73 -11.98 2.76
CA HIS A 11 14.74 -13.09 2.86
C HIS A 11 13.30 -12.61 2.88
N HIS A 12 13.08 -11.31 2.70
CA HIS A 12 11.74 -10.75 2.63
C HIS A 12 11.15 -10.96 1.23
N GLU A 13 9.87 -11.31 1.12
CA GLU A 13 9.16 -11.56 -0.15
C GLU A 13 9.87 -12.55 -1.11
N GLN A 14 10.63 -13.50 -0.58
CA GLN A 14 11.52 -14.38 -1.36
C GLN A 14 10.79 -15.18 -2.45
N THR A 15 9.57 -15.63 -2.19
CA THR A 15 8.74 -16.33 -3.18
C THR A 15 8.46 -15.44 -4.39
N TYR A 16 8.08 -14.20 -4.16
CA TYR A 16 7.79 -13.22 -5.22
C TYR A 16 9.03 -12.94 -6.08
N TYR A 17 10.18 -12.71 -5.45
CA TYR A 17 11.43 -12.43 -6.16
C TYR A 17 11.95 -13.64 -6.94
N THR A 18 11.81 -14.84 -6.39
CA THR A 18 12.17 -16.08 -7.07
C THR A 18 11.31 -16.30 -8.32
N GLU A 19 10.02 -16.01 -8.24
CA GLU A 19 9.13 -16.12 -9.39
C GLU A 19 9.46 -15.11 -10.50
N ILE A 20 9.87 -13.88 -10.16
CA ILE A 20 10.41 -12.93 -11.15
C ILE A 20 11.71 -13.49 -11.76
N ALA A 21 12.62 -13.96 -10.92
CA ALA A 21 13.95 -14.41 -11.35
C ALA A 21 13.90 -15.63 -12.28
N LYS A 22 13.00 -16.59 -12.05
CA LYS A 22 12.76 -17.75 -12.93
C LYS A 22 12.42 -17.32 -14.37
N ARG A 23 11.79 -16.17 -14.54
CA ARG A 23 11.33 -15.66 -15.85
C ARG A 23 12.35 -14.73 -16.51
N ALA A 24 13.44 -14.40 -15.83
CA ALA A 24 14.42 -13.41 -16.28
C ALA A 24 15.07 -13.77 -17.63
N ARG A 25 15.32 -15.05 -17.89
CA ARG A 25 15.88 -15.52 -19.18
C ARG A 25 15.03 -15.16 -20.39
N LEU A 26 13.70 -15.11 -20.24
CA LEU A 26 12.77 -14.72 -21.31
C LEU A 26 13.00 -13.27 -21.78
N TYR A 27 13.65 -12.46 -20.95
CA TYR A 27 13.92 -11.06 -21.19
C TYR A 27 15.42 -10.75 -21.33
N HIS A 28 16.27 -11.79 -21.40
CA HIS A 28 17.74 -11.67 -21.40
C HIS A 28 18.28 -10.89 -20.18
N ASN A 29 17.60 -11.02 -19.05
CA ASN A 29 17.97 -10.39 -17.78
C ASN A 29 18.58 -11.41 -16.82
N VAL A 30 19.41 -10.89 -15.91
CA VAL A 30 19.83 -11.55 -14.67
C VAL A 30 19.16 -10.79 -13.53
N VAL A 31 18.70 -11.50 -12.50
CA VAL A 31 18.09 -10.87 -11.32
C VAL A 31 19.05 -10.99 -10.15
N ALA A 32 19.34 -9.83 -9.54
CA ALA A 32 20.13 -9.74 -8.32
C ALA A 32 19.30 -9.15 -7.19
N GLN A 33 19.52 -9.59 -5.96
CA GLN A 33 18.88 -9.07 -4.76
C GLN A 33 19.93 -8.49 -3.82
N PHE A 34 19.67 -7.31 -3.26
CA PHE A 34 20.59 -6.63 -2.36
C PHE A 34 19.87 -5.66 -1.43
N THR A 35 20.58 -5.18 -0.39
CA THR A 35 20.06 -4.19 0.55
C THR A 35 20.81 -2.86 0.39
N PRO A 36 20.24 -1.72 0.84
CA PRO A 36 20.96 -0.46 0.85
C PRO A 36 22.32 -0.54 1.56
N PHE A 37 22.36 -1.30 2.67
CA PHE A 37 23.54 -1.42 3.52
C PHE A 37 24.64 -2.34 2.97
N SER A 38 24.35 -3.11 1.92
CA SER A 38 25.32 -4.00 1.27
C SER A 38 26.13 -3.34 0.16
N ILE A 39 25.94 -2.03 -0.03
CA ILE A 39 26.63 -1.24 -1.07
C ILE A 39 27.91 -0.65 -0.47
N ASP A 40 29.05 -0.96 -1.11
CA ASP A 40 30.32 -0.28 -0.82
C ASP A 40 30.41 0.99 -1.68
N SER A 41 30.24 2.14 -1.02
CA SER A 41 30.27 3.45 -1.68
C SER A 41 31.64 3.85 -2.26
N LYS A 42 32.73 3.15 -1.89
CA LYS A 42 34.08 3.42 -2.40
C LYS A 42 34.37 2.70 -3.72
N THR A 43 33.83 1.49 -3.85
CA THR A 43 34.10 0.62 -5.00
C THR A 43 32.92 0.54 -5.96
N ASP A 44 31.74 1.04 -5.59
CA ASP A 44 30.47 0.86 -6.31
C ASP A 44 30.07 -0.62 -6.50
N LEU A 45 30.57 -1.48 -5.61
CA LEU A 45 30.24 -2.90 -5.58
C LEU A 45 29.15 -3.16 -4.54
N VAL A 46 28.40 -4.21 -4.81
CA VAL A 46 27.29 -4.66 -3.95
C VAL A 46 27.51 -6.11 -3.58
N SER A 47 27.44 -6.43 -2.30
CA SER A 47 27.38 -7.80 -1.82
C SER A 47 25.91 -8.23 -1.70
N GLY A 48 25.52 -9.27 -2.42
CA GLY A 48 24.11 -9.69 -2.47
C GLY A 48 23.94 -11.07 -3.08
N LEU A 49 22.73 -11.36 -3.56
CA LEU A 49 22.38 -12.63 -4.15
C LEU A 49 22.12 -12.47 -5.64
N ILE A 50 22.63 -13.39 -6.46
CA ILE A 50 22.25 -13.53 -7.88
C ILE A 50 21.49 -14.83 -8.05
N TYR A 51 20.36 -14.78 -8.78
CA TYR A 51 19.62 -15.98 -9.10
C TYR A 51 20.28 -16.76 -10.25
N ASP A 52 20.76 -17.94 -9.92
CA ASP A 52 21.25 -18.89 -10.91
C ASP A 52 20.07 -19.68 -11.48
N THR A 53 19.79 -19.43 -12.75
CA THR A 53 18.67 -20.09 -13.45
C THR A 53 18.94 -21.55 -13.80
N ASP A 54 20.20 -22.01 -13.76
CA ASP A 54 20.56 -23.39 -14.09
C ASP A 54 20.33 -24.30 -12.86
N THR A 55 20.71 -23.81 -11.68
CA THR A 55 20.50 -24.54 -10.41
C THR A 55 19.19 -24.22 -9.73
N GLY A 56 18.54 -23.10 -10.10
CA GLY A 56 17.31 -22.62 -9.47
C GLY A 56 17.51 -22.01 -8.08
N ASN A 57 18.75 -21.60 -7.75
CA ASN A 57 19.13 -21.12 -6.43
C ASN A 57 19.62 -19.68 -6.46
N TRP A 58 19.50 -19.01 -5.33
CA TRP A 58 20.15 -17.74 -5.06
C TRP A 58 21.57 -17.98 -4.55
N ILE A 59 22.55 -17.33 -5.16
CA ILE A 59 23.98 -17.51 -4.87
C ILE A 59 24.56 -16.19 -4.41
N ASP A 60 25.31 -16.23 -3.30
CA ASP A 60 26.06 -15.07 -2.81
C ASP A 60 27.11 -14.63 -3.82
N GLN A 61 27.07 -13.35 -4.19
CA GLN A 61 28.01 -12.78 -5.16
C GLN A 61 28.21 -11.28 -4.92
N THR A 62 29.39 -10.78 -5.29
CA THR A 62 29.68 -9.36 -5.40
C THR A 62 29.55 -8.93 -6.87
N PHE A 63 28.80 -7.86 -7.12
CA PHE A 63 28.52 -7.34 -8.46
C PHE A 63 28.46 -5.80 -8.45
N PRO A 64 28.65 -5.13 -9.60
CA PRO A 64 28.45 -3.69 -9.70
C PRO A 64 26.99 -3.29 -9.40
N ILE A 65 26.78 -2.05 -8.95
CA ILE A 65 25.43 -1.51 -8.74
C ILE A 65 24.62 -1.71 -10.03
N PRO A 66 23.45 -2.38 -9.96
CA PRO A 66 22.60 -2.63 -11.13
C PRO A 66 22.13 -1.33 -11.79
N SER A 67 22.11 -1.30 -13.13
CA SER A 67 21.59 -0.15 -13.88
C SER A 67 20.05 0.01 -13.78
N TYR A 68 19.35 -1.08 -13.49
CA TYR A 68 17.91 -1.08 -13.22
C TYR A 68 17.67 -1.58 -11.81
N ILE A 69 17.00 -0.75 -11.00
CA ILE A 69 16.73 -1.05 -9.59
C ILE A 69 15.21 -1.04 -9.38
N TYR A 70 14.69 -2.18 -8.98
CA TYR A 70 13.31 -2.31 -8.51
C TYR A 70 13.30 -2.13 -6.99
N ASP A 71 12.86 -0.95 -6.54
CA ASP A 71 12.84 -0.60 -5.14
C ASP A 71 11.63 -1.23 -4.43
N ARG A 72 11.94 -2.15 -3.52
CA ARG A 72 11.02 -2.91 -2.68
C ARG A 72 11.40 -2.83 -1.20
N CYS A 73 11.97 -1.69 -0.76
CA CYS A 73 12.39 -1.51 0.61
C CYS A 73 11.21 -1.26 1.54
N HIS A 74 10.97 -2.20 2.45
CA HIS A 74 10.01 -2.08 3.56
C HIS A 74 10.76 -2.01 4.88
N PHE A 75 10.82 -0.84 5.48
CA PHE A 75 11.43 -0.68 6.79
C PHE A 75 10.33 -0.62 7.85
N LYS A 76 10.47 -1.43 8.91
CA LYS A 76 9.54 -1.44 10.05
C LYS A 76 9.93 -0.41 11.10
N GLU A 77 11.23 -0.16 11.25
CA GLU A 77 11.81 0.74 12.24
C GLU A 77 12.19 2.08 11.61
N ASP A 78 11.85 3.18 12.27
CA ASP A 78 12.12 4.54 11.79
C ASP A 78 13.62 4.83 11.64
N GLU A 79 14.45 4.29 12.53
CA GLU A 79 15.90 4.49 12.50
C GLU A 79 16.55 3.81 11.30
N GLU A 80 16.19 2.56 11.03
CA GLU A 80 16.65 1.81 9.87
C GLU A 80 16.22 2.51 8.57
N PHE A 81 14.97 2.98 8.50
CA PHE A 81 14.48 3.77 7.37
C PHE A 81 15.30 5.03 7.14
N GLN A 82 15.63 5.81 8.20
CA GLN A 82 16.40 7.04 8.04
C GLN A 82 17.80 6.78 7.52
N GLN A 83 18.49 5.74 7.99
CA GLN A 83 19.81 5.35 7.52
C GLN A 83 19.77 4.88 6.05
N ALA A 84 18.84 4.02 5.70
CA ALA A 84 18.66 3.52 4.34
C ALA A 84 18.26 4.62 3.35
N ASN A 85 17.42 5.57 3.80
CA ASN A 85 16.90 6.67 2.99
C ASN A 85 18.02 7.50 2.36
N ALA A 86 19.08 7.82 3.10
CA ALA A 86 20.23 8.56 2.58
C ALA A 86 20.93 7.81 1.43
N ILE A 87 21.07 6.48 1.56
CA ILE A 87 21.69 5.63 0.55
C ILE A 87 20.78 5.53 -0.69
N ILE A 88 19.49 5.25 -0.50
CA ILE A 88 18.50 5.14 -1.58
C ILE A 88 18.43 6.48 -2.35
N HIS A 89 18.41 7.60 -1.64
CA HIS A 89 18.40 8.92 -2.25
C HIS A 89 19.67 9.20 -3.06
N SER A 90 20.84 8.72 -2.60
CA SER A 90 22.09 8.77 -3.35
C SER A 90 22.02 7.95 -4.65
N LEU A 91 21.44 6.75 -4.59
CA LEU A 91 21.22 5.91 -5.77
C LEU A 91 20.29 6.57 -6.79
N HIS A 92 19.22 7.22 -6.36
CA HIS A 92 18.30 7.96 -7.24
C HIS A 92 18.98 9.12 -8.00
N LYS A 93 20.04 9.70 -7.46
CA LYS A 93 20.79 10.77 -8.11
C LYS A 93 21.79 10.29 -9.16
N ARG A 94 22.05 8.99 -9.24
CA ARG A 94 23.01 8.42 -10.19
C ARG A 94 22.40 8.39 -11.59
N SER A 95 23.05 9.00 -12.56
CA SER A 95 22.61 8.96 -13.97
C SER A 95 22.72 7.57 -14.60
N SER A 96 23.50 6.66 -13.99
CA SER A 96 23.70 5.28 -14.45
C SER A 96 22.63 4.31 -13.94
N THR A 97 21.69 4.76 -13.08
CA THR A 97 20.66 3.91 -12.51
C THR A 97 19.27 4.39 -12.88
N THR A 98 18.40 3.47 -13.25
CA THR A 98 16.97 3.71 -13.48
C THR A 98 16.17 2.97 -12.43
N PHE A 99 15.32 3.68 -11.71
CA PHE A 99 14.46 3.09 -10.69
C PHE A 99 13.11 2.68 -11.27
N LEU A 100 12.73 1.46 -10.96
CA LEU A 100 11.35 1.01 -11.00
C LEU A 100 10.80 1.17 -9.59
N ASN A 101 9.78 2.00 -9.47
CA ASN A 101 9.17 2.35 -8.20
C ASN A 101 9.97 3.35 -7.34
N ASN A 102 9.27 3.95 -6.37
CA ASN A 102 9.84 4.91 -5.44
C ASN A 102 9.18 4.71 -4.07
N THR A 103 9.92 4.14 -3.14
CA THR A 103 9.44 3.85 -1.78
C THR A 103 9.54 5.04 -0.82
N LEU A 104 10.20 6.14 -1.26
CA LEU A 104 10.39 7.34 -0.45
C LEU A 104 9.18 8.27 -0.42
N ILE A 105 8.08 7.89 -1.08
CA ILE A 105 6.89 8.72 -1.15
C ILE A 105 6.15 8.67 0.19
N ASN A 106 6.01 9.82 0.82
CA ASN A 106 5.31 9.93 2.08
C ASN A 106 3.78 9.84 1.88
N PRO A 107 3.07 8.94 2.59
CA PRO A 107 1.62 8.80 2.47
C PRO A 107 0.82 10.08 2.78
N SER A 108 1.34 10.93 3.68
CA SER A 108 0.69 12.22 3.99
C SER A 108 0.80 13.21 2.83
N ASP A 109 1.93 13.20 2.11
CA ASP A 109 2.12 14.07 0.94
C ASP A 109 1.24 13.62 -0.23
N LEU A 110 1.09 12.30 -0.43
CA LEU A 110 0.12 11.74 -1.38
C LEU A 110 -1.31 12.16 -1.05
N HIS A 111 -1.70 12.06 0.22
CA HIS A 111 -3.04 12.46 0.65
C HIS A 111 -3.29 13.96 0.38
N ASN A 112 -2.33 14.82 0.72
CA ASN A 112 -2.41 16.26 0.46
C ASN A 112 -2.46 16.56 -1.04
N LEU A 113 -1.66 15.87 -1.84
CA LEU A 113 -1.67 15.98 -3.31
C LEU A 113 -3.07 15.70 -3.88
N PHE A 114 -3.74 14.64 -3.41
CA PHE A 114 -5.08 14.28 -3.85
C PHE A 114 -6.14 15.27 -3.35
N LEU A 115 -6.01 15.80 -2.14
CA LEU A 115 -6.91 16.84 -1.62
C LEU A 115 -6.83 18.15 -2.41
N THR A 116 -5.65 18.51 -2.94
CA THR A 116 -5.47 19.72 -3.75
C THR A 116 -5.92 19.56 -5.19
N ASN A 117 -6.05 18.32 -5.69
CA ASN A 117 -6.59 18.05 -7.01
C ASN A 117 -8.12 18.18 -7.00
N LYS A 118 -8.67 19.16 -7.74
CA LYS A 118 -10.11 19.46 -7.76
C LYS A 118 -10.99 18.28 -8.20
N ARG A 119 -10.46 17.35 -9.00
CA ARG A 119 -11.20 16.17 -9.46
C ARG A 119 -11.14 15.00 -8.47
N LEU A 120 -10.05 14.89 -7.72
CA LEU A 120 -9.89 13.82 -6.71
C LEU A 120 -10.44 14.22 -5.34
N SER A 121 -10.37 15.50 -4.97
CA SER A 121 -10.79 15.96 -3.64
C SER A 121 -12.20 15.52 -3.22
N PRO A 122 -13.20 15.39 -4.11
CA PRO A 122 -14.51 14.85 -3.73
C PRO A 122 -14.50 13.38 -3.29
N TYR A 123 -13.50 12.62 -3.72
CA TYR A 123 -13.35 11.19 -3.39
C TYR A 123 -12.39 10.95 -2.23
N VAL A 124 -11.70 11.98 -1.74
CA VAL A 124 -10.68 11.84 -0.68
C VAL A 124 -11.30 12.18 0.68
N PRO A 125 -11.34 11.24 1.62
CA PRO A 125 -11.91 11.52 2.94
C PRO A 125 -11.06 12.55 3.68
N LYS A 126 -11.72 13.36 4.50
CA LYS A 126 -11.01 14.27 5.39
C LYS A 126 -10.29 13.46 6.48
N ILE A 127 -9.00 13.35 6.35
CA ILE A 127 -8.12 12.69 7.33
C ILE A 127 -7.33 13.77 8.06
N ILE A 128 -7.26 13.69 9.37
CA ILE A 128 -6.51 14.63 10.21
C ILE A 128 -5.51 13.89 11.10
N LYS A 129 -4.51 14.61 11.61
CA LYS A 129 -3.53 14.04 12.55
C LYS A 129 -4.20 13.49 13.80
N GLY A 130 -3.71 12.37 14.33
CA GLY A 130 -4.20 11.69 15.52
C GLY A 130 -3.84 12.41 16.83
N THR A 131 -4.06 13.71 16.91
CA THR A 131 -3.90 14.45 18.17
C THR A 131 -5.06 14.14 19.13
N VAL A 132 -4.82 14.14 20.43
CA VAL A 132 -5.87 13.90 21.44
C VAL A 132 -7.04 14.86 21.25
N GLN A 133 -6.76 16.13 20.99
CA GLN A 133 -7.77 17.15 20.74
C GLN A 133 -8.56 16.86 19.44
N GLY A 134 -7.87 16.44 18.37
CA GLY A 134 -8.50 16.04 17.10
C GLY A 134 -9.40 14.82 17.26
N ILE A 135 -8.92 13.79 17.98
CA ILE A 135 -9.70 12.57 18.29
C ILE A 135 -10.97 12.94 19.03
N PHE A 136 -10.86 13.70 20.12
CA PHE A 136 -11.99 14.09 20.95
C PHE A 136 -13.01 14.91 20.15
N LYS A 137 -12.55 15.93 19.42
CA LYS A 137 -13.42 16.77 18.59
C LYS A 137 -14.16 15.95 17.53
N LEU A 138 -13.42 15.17 16.73
CA LEU A 138 -13.99 14.38 15.63
C LEU A 138 -14.98 13.33 16.17
N LEU A 139 -14.63 12.68 17.29
CA LEU A 139 -15.48 11.67 17.92
C LEU A 139 -16.81 12.26 18.46
N LEU A 140 -16.78 13.48 19.01
CA LEU A 140 -18.01 14.15 19.43
C LEU A 140 -18.88 14.57 18.24
N GLU A 141 -18.27 14.96 17.12
CA GLU A 141 -18.97 15.35 15.89
C GLU A 141 -19.60 14.15 15.18
N THR A 142 -18.84 13.08 14.98
CA THR A 142 -19.22 11.96 14.11
C THR A 142 -19.69 10.71 14.85
N ARG A 143 -19.42 10.61 16.15
CA ARG A 143 -19.78 9.50 17.06
C ARG A 143 -19.04 8.18 16.78
N ASP A 144 -18.33 8.06 15.67
CA ASP A 144 -17.65 6.83 15.24
C ASP A 144 -16.46 7.21 14.35
N ILE A 145 -15.28 6.89 14.80
CA ILE A 145 -14.03 7.24 14.09
C ILE A 145 -13.07 6.07 14.06
N ILE A 146 -12.19 6.11 13.07
CA ILE A 146 -11.03 5.23 12.96
C ILE A 146 -9.76 6.03 13.30
N ILE A 147 -8.90 5.43 14.10
CA ILE A 147 -7.57 5.90 14.45
C ILE A 147 -6.58 4.88 13.90
N ARG A 148 -5.86 5.24 12.85
CA ARG A 148 -4.98 4.31 12.13
C ARG A 148 -3.55 4.80 12.08
N PRO A 149 -2.55 3.90 12.05
CA PRO A 149 -1.17 4.28 11.79
C PRO A 149 -1.02 4.99 10.44
N ILE A 150 -0.07 5.93 10.37
CA ILE A 150 0.36 6.54 9.09
C ILE A 150 1.08 5.49 8.25
N ASN A 151 2.04 4.80 8.87
CA ASN A 151 2.71 3.67 8.24
C ASN A 151 1.90 2.39 8.47
N ILE A 152 1.28 1.88 7.42
CA ILE A 152 0.45 0.66 7.47
C ILE A 152 1.25 -0.63 7.70
N HIS A 153 2.56 -0.58 7.50
CA HIS A 153 3.47 -1.71 7.73
C HIS A 153 4.08 -1.70 9.15
N SER A 154 3.74 -0.67 9.95
CA SER A 154 4.18 -0.61 11.34
C SER A 154 3.46 -1.66 12.20
N ASN A 155 4.07 -2.00 13.34
CA ASN A 155 3.46 -2.88 14.34
C ASN A 155 2.43 -2.14 15.23
N GLU A 156 2.07 -0.90 14.87
CA GLU A 156 1.12 -0.08 15.62
C GLU A 156 -0.32 -0.62 15.50
N ASN A 157 -1.06 -0.51 16.58
CA ASN A 157 -2.46 -0.95 16.59
C ASN A 157 -3.38 -0.02 15.80
N LEU A 158 -4.42 -0.57 15.21
CA LEU A 158 -5.54 0.16 14.67
C LEU A 158 -6.65 0.23 15.72
N TYR A 159 -7.29 1.39 15.85
CA TYR A 159 -8.37 1.57 16.81
C TYR A 159 -9.63 2.09 16.13
N ARG A 160 -10.78 1.62 16.61
CA ARG A 160 -12.08 2.24 16.37
C ARG A 160 -12.54 2.88 17.66
N ALA A 161 -12.91 4.14 17.64
CA ALA A 161 -13.49 4.82 18.79
C ALA A 161 -14.92 5.20 18.51
N THR A 162 -15.84 4.84 19.44
CA THR A 162 -17.24 5.25 19.36
C THR A 162 -17.68 5.95 20.65
N TYR A 163 -18.61 6.91 20.49
CA TYR A 163 -19.20 7.61 21.62
C TYR A 163 -20.73 7.44 21.62
N LYS A 164 -21.22 6.59 22.53
CA LYS A 164 -22.65 6.24 22.66
C LYS A 164 -23.08 6.29 24.13
N ASN A 165 -24.26 6.78 24.42
CA ASN A 165 -24.84 6.82 25.77
C ASN A 165 -23.86 7.43 26.82
N LYS A 166 -23.22 8.52 26.48
CA LYS A 166 -22.21 9.21 27.34
C LYS A 166 -21.01 8.33 27.72
N THR A 167 -20.72 7.26 26.96
CA THR A 167 -19.61 6.34 27.17
C THR A 167 -18.74 6.30 25.92
N PHE A 168 -17.44 6.37 26.12
CA PHE A 168 -16.44 6.16 25.08
C PHE A 168 -16.10 4.68 25.01
N HIS A 169 -16.07 4.12 23.81
CA HIS A 169 -15.66 2.74 23.57
C HIS A 169 -14.50 2.75 22.61
N ILE A 170 -13.46 2.01 22.94
CA ILE A 170 -12.29 1.77 22.08
C ILE A 170 -12.23 0.29 21.76
N GLU A 171 -12.25 -0.01 20.48
CA GLU A 171 -11.92 -1.33 19.95
C GLU A 171 -10.48 -1.27 19.44
N THR A 172 -9.60 -2.08 20.01
CA THR A 172 -8.22 -2.25 19.53
C THR A 172 -8.20 -3.44 18.60
N ILE A 173 -7.62 -3.25 17.42
CA ILE A 173 -7.63 -4.26 16.38
C ILE A 173 -6.19 -4.44 15.89
N ASN A 174 -5.67 -5.62 16.10
CA ASN A 174 -4.44 -6.09 15.49
C ASN A 174 -4.66 -7.51 14.95
N GLU A 175 -3.65 -8.06 14.30
CA GLU A 175 -3.76 -9.37 13.65
C GLU A 175 -4.07 -10.53 14.60
N GLN A 176 -3.76 -10.39 15.89
CA GLN A 176 -3.84 -11.47 16.87
C GLN A 176 -4.95 -11.27 17.90
N HIS A 177 -5.31 -10.01 18.19
CA HIS A 177 -6.21 -9.69 19.29
C HIS A 177 -7.22 -8.61 18.90
N HIS A 178 -8.46 -8.83 19.31
CA HIS A 178 -9.52 -7.84 19.33
C HIS A 178 -9.90 -7.59 20.78
N THR A 179 -9.65 -6.39 21.28
CA THR A 179 -10.02 -6.00 22.65
C THR A 179 -10.94 -4.79 22.62
N SER A 180 -11.80 -4.69 23.62
CA SER A 180 -12.72 -3.56 23.79
C SER A 180 -12.54 -2.98 25.18
N THR A 181 -12.41 -1.67 25.26
CA THR A 181 -12.29 -0.92 26.52
C THR A 181 -13.33 0.19 26.54
N GLN A 182 -13.92 0.45 27.71
CA GLN A 182 -14.96 1.47 27.89
C GLN A 182 -14.53 2.49 28.94
N PHE A 183 -14.84 3.76 28.68
CA PHE A 183 -14.58 4.87 29.60
C PHE A 183 -15.86 5.66 29.80
N LYS A 184 -16.30 5.77 31.05
CA LYS A 184 -17.46 6.60 31.43
C LYS A 184 -17.06 8.06 31.67
N ARG A 185 -15.80 8.28 32.01
CA ARG A 185 -15.23 9.60 32.29
C ARG A 185 -14.36 10.08 31.14
N THR A 186 -14.50 11.36 30.83
CA THR A 186 -13.73 12.01 29.73
C THR A 186 -12.24 12.05 30.04
N ASP A 187 -11.84 12.28 31.28
CA ASP A 187 -10.45 12.33 31.70
C ASP A 187 -9.73 10.98 31.55
N GLU A 188 -10.40 9.89 31.85
CA GLU A 188 -9.89 8.54 31.63
C GLU A 188 -9.66 8.25 30.14
N PHE A 189 -10.62 8.61 29.29
CA PHE A 189 -10.49 8.47 27.83
C PHE A 189 -9.34 9.33 27.30
N ILE A 190 -9.22 10.57 27.73
CA ILE A 190 -8.12 11.46 27.33
C ILE A 190 -6.77 10.92 27.78
N SER A 191 -6.70 10.38 29.00
CA SER A 191 -5.48 9.75 29.52
C SER A 191 -5.07 8.55 28.69
N TRP A 192 -6.04 7.70 28.33
CA TRP A 192 -5.82 6.57 27.44
C TRP A 192 -5.28 7.03 26.06
N CYS A 193 -5.90 8.05 25.46
CA CYS A 193 -5.41 8.61 24.18
C CYS A 193 -3.96 9.09 24.28
N LYS A 194 -3.58 9.79 25.36
CA LYS A 194 -2.21 10.28 25.58
C LYS A 194 -1.20 9.13 25.68
N SER A 195 -1.59 8.02 26.30
CA SER A 195 -0.71 6.87 26.50
C SER A 195 -0.57 5.97 25.27
N ASN A 196 -1.57 5.94 24.39
CA ASN A 196 -1.62 4.98 23.28
C ASN A 196 -1.49 5.61 21.90
N ILE A 197 -1.75 6.91 21.75
CA ILE A 197 -1.78 7.56 20.44
C ILE A 197 -0.71 8.64 20.35
N HIS A 198 0.31 8.37 19.57
CA HIS A 198 1.35 9.36 19.26
C HIS A 198 0.94 10.11 17.98
N SER A 199 0.68 11.42 18.11
CA SER A 199 0.09 12.25 17.04
C SER A 199 0.90 12.27 15.72
N PHE A 200 2.18 12.00 15.76
CA PHE A 200 3.06 11.91 14.60
C PHE A 200 3.04 10.53 13.92
N ARG A 201 2.43 9.53 14.57
CA ARG A 201 2.32 8.15 14.05
C ARG A 201 0.91 7.78 13.61
N TYR A 202 -0.10 8.59 13.97
CA TYR A 202 -1.51 8.26 13.74
C TYR A 202 -2.25 9.32 12.93
N MET A 203 -3.20 8.83 12.14
CA MET A 203 -4.24 9.60 11.46
C MET A 203 -5.61 9.18 11.92
N ILE A 204 -6.58 10.09 11.86
CA ILE A 204 -7.96 9.82 12.21
C ILE A 204 -8.92 10.26 11.11
N HIS A 205 -10.00 9.52 10.95
CA HIS A 205 -11.09 9.88 10.06
C HIS A 205 -12.43 9.30 10.57
N PRO A 206 -13.57 9.87 10.12
CA PRO A 206 -14.88 9.28 10.44
C PRO A 206 -14.98 7.84 9.93
N MET A 207 -15.69 6.97 10.67
CA MET A 207 -16.03 5.65 10.18
C MET A 207 -17.03 5.78 9.03
N LEU A 208 -16.69 5.21 7.88
CA LEU A 208 -17.59 5.14 6.74
C LEU A 208 -18.63 4.05 7.00
N GLN A 209 -19.89 4.43 6.99
CA GLN A 209 -20.99 3.49 7.24
C GLN A 209 -21.19 2.58 6.02
N PRO A 210 -21.46 1.28 6.24
CA PRO A 210 -21.71 0.34 5.15
C PRO A 210 -23.01 0.67 4.40
N PRO A 211 -23.16 0.24 3.14
CA PRO A 211 -24.44 0.25 2.45
C PRO A 211 -25.52 -0.47 3.24
N ASN A 212 -26.77 -0.02 3.11
CA ASN A 212 -27.92 -0.66 3.74
C ASN A 212 -27.91 -2.18 3.45
N GLN A 213 -28.19 -2.99 4.47
CA GLN A 213 -28.17 -4.46 4.44
C GLN A 213 -26.79 -5.13 4.46
N LEU A 214 -25.70 -4.38 4.43
CA LEU A 214 -24.35 -4.93 4.60
C LEU A 214 -23.85 -4.61 6.01
N SER A 215 -23.15 -5.58 6.61
CA SER A 215 -22.51 -5.37 7.91
C SER A 215 -21.25 -4.50 7.81
N TYR A 216 -20.68 -4.38 6.60
CA TYR A 216 -19.41 -3.69 6.36
C TYR A 216 -19.46 -2.91 5.04
N PRO A 217 -18.69 -1.81 4.91
CA PRO A 217 -18.53 -1.11 3.64
C PRO A 217 -17.99 -2.04 2.54
N ILE A 218 -18.35 -1.76 1.28
CA ILE A 218 -17.76 -2.47 0.14
C ILE A 218 -16.36 -1.91 -0.07
N HIS A 219 -15.36 -2.74 0.18
CA HIS A 219 -13.96 -2.40 0.00
C HIS A 219 -13.45 -2.98 -1.32
N ILE A 220 -12.91 -2.11 -2.17
CA ILE A 220 -12.42 -2.48 -3.49
C ILE A 220 -10.93 -2.21 -3.55
N ARG A 221 -10.18 -3.23 -3.94
CA ARG A 221 -8.74 -3.17 -4.23
C ARG A 221 -8.55 -3.15 -5.73
N THR A 222 -7.79 -2.18 -6.21
CA THR A 222 -7.38 -2.11 -7.62
C THR A 222 -5.86 -2.16 -7.67
N ILE A 223 -5.31 -3.20 -8.30
CA ILE A 223 -3.86 -3.37 -8.48
C ILE A 223 -3.47 -3.02 -9.91
N MET A 224 -2.34 -2.37 -10.05
CA MET A 224 -1.89 -1.77 -11.30
C MET A 224 -0.38 -1.79 -11.42
N GLN A 225 0.09 -1.92 -12.65
CA GLN A 225 1.50 -1.73 -13.03
C GLN A 225 1.58 -0.94 -14.33
N LYS A 226 2.70 -0.27 -14.54
CA LYS A 226 3.01 0.32 -15.84
C LYS A 226 3.46 -0.76 -16.82
N ASN A 227 3.01 -0.63 -18.05
CA ASN A 227 3.48 -1.47 -19.14
C ASN A 227 4.82 -0.94 -19.71
N LYS A 228 5.34 -1.61 -20.74
CA LYS A 228 6.61 -1.22 -21.40
C LYS A 228 6.57 0.17 -22.04
N GLU A 229 5.41 0.68 -22.43
CA GLU A 229 5.19 2.03 -22.94
C GLU A 229 5.00 3.07 -21.81
N GLN A 230 5.23 2.69 -20.57
CA GLN A 230 5.03 3.49 -19.36
C GLN A 230 3.56 3.92 -19.10
N ASN A 231 2.61 3.27 -19.73
CA ASN A 231 1.18 3.48 -19.49
C ASN A 231 0.69 2.58 -18.35
N TRP A 232 -0.13 3.14 -17.47
CA TRP A 232 -0.75 2.39 -16.40
C TRP A 232 -1.74 1.36 -16.93
N LYS A 233 -1.65 0.15 -16.41
CA LYS A 233 -2.56 -0.95 -16.68
C LYS A 233 -3.16 -1.47 -15.40
N VAL A 234 -4.48 -1.50 -15.30
CA VAL A 234 -5.19 -2.23 -14.23
C VAL A 234 -5.00 -3.72 -14.47
N LEU A 235 -4.34 -4.40 -13.56
CA LEU A 235 -4.12 -5.84 -13.58
C LEU A 235 -5.32 -6.59 -13.00
N GLY A 236 -5.96 -6.01 -11.97
CA GLY A 236 -7.12 -6.62 -11.34
C GLY A 236 -7.86 -5.68 -10.41
N GLN A 237 -9.16 -5.94 -10.27
CA GLN A 237 -10.02 -5.33 -9.25
C GLN A 237 -10.69 -6.41 -8.43
N PHE A 238 -10.70 -6.22 -7.12
CA PHE A 238 -11.16 -7.21 -6.15
C PHE A 238 -12.04 -6.57 -5.09
N ILE A 239 -13.06 -7.30 -4.67
CA ILE A 239 -13.80 -6.97 -3.45
C ILE A 239 -13.07 -7.67 -2.31
N GLN A 240 -12.59 -6.89 -1.35
CA GLN A 240 -12.02 -7.43 -0.12
C GLN A 240 -13.15 -7.66 0.88
N LYS A 241 -13.30 -8.89 1.35
CA LYS A 241 -14.13 -9.24 2.47
C LYS A 241 -13.24 -9.47 3.69
N SER A 242 -13.58 -8.84 4.80
CA SER A 242 -12.88 -9.05 6.06
C SER A 242 -13.84 -9.49 7.15
N SER A 243 -13.33 -10.26 8.09
CA SER A 243 -14.05 -10.68 9.27
C SER A 243 -14.22 -9.55 10.30
N PHE A 244 -13.43 -8.47 10.17
CA PHE A 244 -13.39 -7.35 11.12
C PHE A 244 -13.48 -6.00 10.41
N PRO A 245 -14.28 -5.03 10.95
CA PRO A 245 -14.50 -3.73 10.31
C PRO A 245 -13.22 -2.96 9.99
N ALA A 246 -12.21 -3.11 10.80
CA ALA A 246 -10.99 -2.31 10.71
C ALA A 246 -9.94 -2.86 9.73
N GLN A 247 -9.98 -4.16 9.37
CA GLN A 247 -9.11 -4.71 8.33
C GLN A 247 -9.39 -4.13 6.94
N PHE A 248 -10.51 -3.42 6.79
CA PHE A 248 -10.86 -2.74 5.53
C PHE A 248 -9.98 -1.54 5.18
N LEU A 249 -9.23 -1.02 6.12
CA LEU A 249 -8.59 0.29 5.96
C LEU A 249 -7.11 0.20 5.59
N LEU A 250 -6.53 -0.98 5.69
CA LEU A 250 -5.11 -1.24 5.41
C LEU A 250 -4.96 -1.97 4.07
N SER A 251 -3.73 -2.14 3.60
CA SER A 251 -3.45 -2.91 2.38
C SER A 251 -3.95 -4.36 2.51
N ALA A 252 -4.14 -5.04 1.37
CA ALA A 252 -4.48 -6.45 1.39
C ALA A 252 -3.33 -7.24 2.05
N THR A 253 -3.68 -8.07 3.02
CA THR A 253 -2.76 -8.96 3.73
C THR A 253 -3.02 -10.40 3.30
N GLU A 254 -2.13 -11.32 3.65
CA GLU A 254 -2.29 -12.76 3.38
C GLU A 254 -3.60 -13.35 3.91
N ARG A 255 -4.17 -12.75 4.96
CA ARG A 255 -5.47 -13.15 5.55
C ARG A 255 -6.67 -12.51 4.88
N SER A 256 -6.46 -11.62 3.91
CA SER A 256 -7.55 -10.98 3.20
C SER A 256 -8.25 -11.96 2.27
N MET A 257 -9.57 -12.07 2.40
CA MET A 257 -10.38 -12.82 1.43
C MET A 257 -10.71 -11.90 0.26
N LEU A 258 -10.09 -12.16 -0.88
CA LEU A 258 -10.37 -11.44 -2.12
C LEU A 258 -11.42 -12.18 -2.95
N HIS A 259 -12.37 -11.43 -3.49
CA HIS A 259 -13.34 -11.91 -4.45
C HIS A 259 -13.21 -11.13 -5.74
N PRO A 260 -13.47 -11.76 -6.92
CA PRO A 260 -13.48 -11.02 -8.18
C PRO A 260 -14.48 -9.87 -8.12
N PHE A 261 -14.11 -8.74 -8.72
CA PHE A 261 -14.98 -7.56 -8.78
C PHE A 261 -16.34 -7.87 -9.43
N SER A 262 -16.39 -8.85 -10.33
CA SER A 262 -17.64 -9.30 -10.96
C SER A 262 -18.72 -9.77 -9.97
N LYS A 263 -18.33 -10.17 -8.75
CA LYS A 263 -19.29 -10.51 -7.68
C LYS A 263 -20.07 -9.32 -7.12
N ILE A 264 -19.67 -8.09 -7.45
CA ILE A 264 -20.39 -6.87 -7.03
C ILE A 264 -21.86 -6.86 -7.46
N LYS A 265 -22.17 -7.53 -8.57
CA LYS A 265 -23.54 -7.70 -9.06
C LYS A 265 -24.50 -8.41 -8.10
N TYR A 266 -23.98 -9.11 -7.10
CA TYR A 266 -24.78 -9.74 -6.04
C TYR A 266 -25.02 -8.82 -4.84
N LEU A 267 -24.32 -7.68 -4.80
CA LEU A 267 -24.39 -6.71 -3.71
C LEU A 267 -25.15 -5.45 -4.10
N LEU A 268 -25.20 -5.14 -5.41
CA LEU A 268 -25.77 -3.91 -5.94
C LEU A 268 -26.73 -4.19 -7.10
N SER A 269 -27.67 -3.27 -7.34
CA SER A 269 -28.50 -3.28 -8.53
C SER A 269 -27.66 -3.06 -9.80
N PRO A 270 -28.13 -3.42 -11.01
CA PRO A 270 -27.42 -3.18 -12.26
C PRO A 270 -26.99 -1.71 -12.44
N THR A 271 -27.87 -0.77 -12.13
CA THR A 271 -27.55 0.67 -12.15
C THR A 271 -26.47 1.02 -11.12
N GLY A 272 -26.55 0.49 -9.92
CA GLY A 272 -25.53 0.69 -8.87
C GLY A 272 -24.16 0.13 -9.26
N VAL A 273 -24.13 -1.02 -9.94
CA VAL A 273 -22.89 -1.59 -10.49
C VAL A 273 -22.27 -0.67 -11.54
N GLN A 274 -23.09 -0.10 -12.45
CA GLN A 274 -22.58 0.80 -13.49
C GLN A 274 -22.03 2.10 -12.88
N LEU A 275 -22.78 2.74 -12.00
CA LEU A 275 -22.34 3.95 -11.30
C LEU A 275 -21.03 3.73 -10.53
N LEU A 276 -20.90 2.57 -9.87
CA LEU A 276 -19.66 2.21 -9.17
C LEU A 276 -18.48 2.05 -10.14
N LYS A 277 -18.68 1.39 -11.27
CA LYS A 277 -17.65 1.23 -12.30
C LYS A 277 -17.18 2.57 -12.84
N ASP A 278 -18.12 3.46 -13.16
CA ASP A 278 -17.84 4.79 -13.71
C ASP A 278 -17.05 5.62 -12.68
N ALA A 279 -17.49 5.64 -11.44
CA ALA A 279 -16.78 6.34 -10.36
C ALA A 279 -15.37 5.78 -10.08
N LEU A 280 -15.21 4.45 -10.12
CA LEU A 280 -13.88 3.83 -9.98
C LEU A 280 -12.99 4.16 -11.17
N HIS A 281 -13.52 4.17 -12.38
CA HIS A 281 -12.78 4.57 -13.58
C HIS A 281 -12.28 6.01 -13.48
N ASP A 282 -13.14 6.93 -13.05
CA ASP A 282 -12.79 8.34 -12.86
C ASP A 282 -11.69 8.50 -11.81
N VAL A 283 -11.84 7.87 -10.64
CA VAL A 283 -10.84 7.90 -9.55
C VAL A 283 -9.51 7.34 -10.04
N VAL A 284 -9.50 6.14 -10.63
CA VAL A 284 -8.30 5.47 -11.12
C VAL A 284 -7.58 6.33 -12.17
N THR A 285 -8.32 6.85 -13.13
CA THR A 285 -7.76 7.68 -14.22
C THR A 285 -7.15 8.97 -13.69
N GLU A 286 -7.81 9.63 -12.75
CA GLU A 286 -7.33 10.89 -12.22
C GLU A 286 -6.15 10.69 -11.24
N VAL A 287 -6.12 9.58 -10.49
CA VAL A 287 -4.95 9.18 -9.68
C VAL A 287 -3.72 9.02 -10.57
N PHE A 288 -3.84 8.31 -11.71
CA PHE A 288 -2.72 8.15 -12.64
C PHE A 288 -2.15 9.47 -13.12
N LYS A 289 -3.03 10.35 -13.61
CA LYS A 289 -2.61 11.67 -14.11
C LYS A 289 -1.91 12.48 -13.04
N THR A 290 -2.44 12.46 -11.84
CA THR A 290 -1.88 13.22 -10.70
C THR A 290 -0.51 12.68 -10.30
N LEU A 291 -0.37 11.36 -10.23
CA LEU A 291 0.89 10.73 -9.84
C LEU A 291 1.97 10.86 -10.91
N ASP A 292 1.64 10.68 -12.19
CA ASP A 292 2.61 10.83 -13.28
C ASP A 292 3.13 12.27 -13.43
N GLN A 293 2.33 13.26 -13.05
CA GLN A 293 2.77 14.66 -13.02
C GLN A 293 3.70 14.97 -11.83
N SER A 294 3.59 14.20 -10.75
CA SER A 294 4.31 14.48 -9.50
C SER A 294 5.50 13.55 -9.24
N TYR A 295 5.49 12.34 -9.81
CA TYR A 295 6.48 11.30 -9.53
C TYR A 295 6.85 10.53 -10.80
N SER A 296 8.11 10.60 -11.21
CA SER A 296 8.59 10.00 -12.47
C SER A 296 8.85 8.49 -12.39
N SER A 297 9.13 7.95 -11.19
CA SER A 297 9.67 6.59 -11.04
C SER A 297 8.64 5.57 -10.54
N LEU A 298 7.33 5.89 -10.54
CA LEU A 298 6.32 4.94 -10.12
C LEU A 298 6.10 3.87 -11.19
N PHE A 299 6.09 2.61 -10.74
CA PHE A 299 5.86 1.45 -11.58
C PHE A 299 4.58 0.69 -11.21
N GLU A 300 4.25 0.63 -9.93
CA GLU A 300 3.14 -0.15 -9.40
C GLU A 300 2.34 0.61 -8.36
N LEU A 301 1.06 0.27 -8.25
CA LEU A 301 0.13 0.84 -7.27
C LEU A 301 -0.93 -0.17 -6.84
N GLU A 302 -1.35 -0.05 -5.60
CA GLU A 302 -2.62 -0.58 -5.12
C GLU A 302 -3.49 0.58 -4.63
N LEU A 303 -4.67 0.72 -5.19
CA LEU A 303 -5.69 1.65 -4.69
C LEU A 303 -6.66 0.91 -3.78
N SER A 304 -6.89 1.49 -2.62
CA SER A 304 -7.89 1.08 -1.67
C SER A 304 -9.06 2.06 -1.71
N THR A 305 -10.19 1.62 -2.21
CA THR A 305 -11.42 2.42 -2.26
C THR A 305 -12.53 1.78 -1.45
N ILE A 306 -13.39 2.58 -0.87
CA ILE A 306 -14.56 2.13 -0.11
C ILE A 306 -15.81 2.78 -0.69
N MET A 307 -16.87 1.98 -0.84
CA MET A 307 -18.21 2.50 -1.11
C MET A 307 -18.99 2.58 0.20
N ASP A 308 -19.48 3.76 0.53
CA ASP A 308 -20.31 4.01 1.73
C ASP A 308 -21.81 3.70 1.51
N GLN A 309 -22.60 3.90 2.56
CA GLN A 309 -24.06 3.68 2.56
C GLN A 309 -24.83 4.53 1.54
N LYS A 310 -24.26 5.65 1.09
CA LYS A 310 -24.85 6.55 0.09
C LYS A 310 -24.43 6.21 -1.33
N GLY A 311 -23.59 5.19 -1.51
CA GLY A 311 -22.98 4.83 -2.77
C GLY A 311 -21.81 5.72 -3.19
N ALA A 312 -21.35 6.62 -2.31
CA ALA A 312 -20.18 7.45 -2.57
C ALA A 312 -18.90 6.60 -2.46
N ILE A 313 -17.98 6.85 -3.40
CA ILE A 313 -16.67 6.19 -3.41
C ILE A 313 -15.65 7.07 -2.69
N TRP A 314 -14.87 6.44 -1.82
CA TRP A 314 -13.83 7.09 -1.04
C TRP A 314 -12.47 6.44 -1.32
N LEU A 315 -11.52 7.22 -1.80
CA LEU A 315 -10.11 6.80 -1.96
C LEU A 315 -9.42 6.86 -0.59
N MET A 316 -9.31 5.69 0.05
CA MET A 316 -8.80 5.59 1.41
C MET A 316 -7.28 5.58 1.49
N TYR A 317 -6.65 4.94 0.51
CA TYR A 317 -5.22 4.72 0.52
C TYR A 317 -4.69 4.42 -0.88
N VAL A 318 -3.47 4.89 -1.14
CA VAL A 318 -2.69 4.54 -2.32
C VAL A 318 -1.38 3.96 -1.82
N ASN A 319 -1.16 2.69 -2.13
CA ASN A 319 0.06 1.97 -1.80
C ASN A 319 0.94 1.91 -3.05
N THR A 320 2.13 2.48 -2.96
CA THR A 320 3.12 2.50 -4.04
C THR A 320 3.97 1.24 -4.08
N MET A 321 3.75 0.32 -3.14
CA MET A 321 4.49 -0.93 -3.03
C MET A 321 3.58 -2.05 -2.49
N PRO A 322 2.62 -2.53 -3.33
CA PRO A 322 1.68 -3.56 -2.91
C PRO A 322 2.38 -4.89 -2.62
N SER A 323 1.95 -5.58 -1.57
CA SER A 323 2.31 -7.00 -1.41
C SER A 323 1.51 -7.83 -2.40
N TYR A 324 2.20 -8.56 -3.25
CA TYR A 324 1.55 -9.32 -4.31
C TYR A 324 1.13 -10.74 -3.91
N GLU A 325 1.54 -11.23 -2.75
CA GLU A 325 1.32 -12.61 -2.35
C GLU A 325 -0.16 -13.02 -2.36
N VAL A 326 -1.04 -12.16 -1.85
CA VAL A 326 -2.48 -12.43 -1.84
C VAL A 326 -3.07 -12.45 -3.26
N TYR A 327 -2.52 -11.66 -4.17
CA TYR A 327 -3.00 -11.53 -5.56
C TYR A 327 -2.48 -12.66 -6.44
N THR A 328 -1.23 -13.07 -6.26
CA THR A 328 -0.61 -14.16 -7.05
C THR A 328 -1.21 -15.52 -6.72
N ARG A 329 -1.71 -15.69 -5.49
CA ARG A 329 -2.47 -16.90 -5.12
C ARG A 329 -3.89 -16.92 -5.68
N TYR A 330 -4.37 -15.82 -6.25
CA TYR A 330 -5.75 -15.69 -6.70
C TYR A 330 -6.02 -16.44 -8.01
N ASN A 331 -5.17 -16.27 -9.02
CA ASN A 331 -5.14 -17.07 -10.24
C ASN A 331 -3.78 -16.95 -10.95
N ASP A 332 -3.46 -17.95 -11.77
CA ASP A 332 -2.18 -18.06 -12.46
C ASP A 332 -1.98 -16.96 -13.52
N GLU A 333 -3.03 -16.54 -14.23
CA GLU A 333 -2.92 -15.50 -15.26
C GLU A 333 -2.52 -14.15 -14.65
N LEU A 334 -3.12 -13.79 -13.51
CA LEU A 334 -2.77 -12.58 -12.78
C LEU A 334 -1.35 -12.68 -12.22
N ALA A 335 -0.99 -13.83 -11.66
CA ALA A 335 0.34 -14.10 -11.15
C ALA A 335 1.40 -13.91 -12.24
N GLU A 336 1.20 -14.47 -13.43
CA GLU A 336 2.10 -14.29 -14.56
C GLU A 336 2.21 -12.80 -14.98
N GLN A 337 1.11 -12.07 -15.03
CA GLN A 337 1.15 -10.64 -15.35
C GLN A 337 2.01 -9.87 -14.34
N ILE A 338 1.84 -10.14 -13.04
CA ILE A 338 2.58 -9.51 -11.95
C ILE A 338 4.08 -9.84 -12.02
N PHE A 339 4.44 -11.10 -12.21
CA PHE A 339 5.86 -11.52 -12.23
C PHE A 339 6.60 -11.03 -13.47
N HIS A 340 5.93 -10.94 -14.60
CA HIS A 340 6.52 -10.44 -15.83
C HIS A 340 6.66 -8.91 -15.87
N GLY A 341 5.88 -8.19 -15.08
CA GLY A 341 5.81 -6.72 -15.11
C GLY A 341 7.20 -6.05 -14.96
N PRO A 342 7.95 -6.29 -13.87
CA PRO A 342 9.25 -5.65 -13.66
C PRO A 342 10.27 -5.96 -14.78
N LEU A 343 10.24 -7.19 -15.33
CA LEU A 343 11.12 -7.62 -16.39
C LEU A 343 10.79 -6.97 -17.74
N LYS A 344 9.51 -6.79 -18.03
CA LYS A 344 9.03 -6.10 -19.25
C LYS A 344 9.39 -4.62 -19.20
N PHE A 345 9.21 -3.99 -18.05
CA PHE A 345 9.46 -2.56 -17.87
C PHE A 345 10.96 -2.26 -18.00
N SER A 346 11.83 -3.03 -17.36
CA SER A 346 13.30 -2.82 -17.38
C SER A 346 13.92 -2.92 -18.77
N ARG A 347 13.28 -3.60 -19.73
CA ARG A 347 13.81 -3.78 -21.10
C ARG A 347 13.69 -2.54 -21.98
N PHE A 348 12.78 -1.63 -21.70
CA PHE A 348 12.36 -0.56 -22.62
C PHE A 348 12.58 0.85 -22.07
N THR A 349 13.14 0.99 -20.88
CA THR A 349 13.60 2.29 -20.39
C THR A 349 14.96 2.61 -21.04
N PRO A 350 15.08 3.73 -21.78
CA PRO A 350 16.32 4.08 -22.50
C PRO A 350 17.47 4.39 -21.57
#